data_5cfa5b693de9754d8073bfcb7f88c88b
#
_entry.id   5cfa5b693de9754d8073bfcb7f88c88b
#
_cell.length_a   1.000
_cell.length_b   1.000
_cell.length_c   1.000
_cell.angle_alpha   90.00
_cell.angle_beta   90.00
_cell.angle_gamma   90.00
#
_symmetry.space_group_name_H-M   'P 1'
#
loop_
_entity.id
_entity.type
_entity.pdbx_description
1 polymer ?
#
loop_
_entity_poly.entity_id
_entity_poly.type
_entity_poly.pdbx_seq_one_letter_code
_entity_poly.pdbx_strand_id
1 'polypeptide(L)'
;LSSSSAASDVYKRQELSEDEGAIDSQEGDIIENLMKLDNISAEEVMTPRSVMFALSKNNTVGEVIDKYTPLIFSRIPIYENSLDQIIGFVHRYDLVNKQAEDKFNVEMHSLMEPVNTVSDDESVSTILDQFVKRRQQIFIVADEFGTTTGLITLEDAIETLLGVEIVDEHDSVVDMRKLASAKLAKRQQRERTQKKVQ
;
A
#
# COMPACT_ATOMS: atom_id res chain seq x y z
N LEU A 1 20.80 22.07 17.03
CA LEU A 1 20.55 21.91 18.48
C LEU A 1 19.11 22.29 18.92
N SER A 2 18.14 22.55 18.02
CA SER A 2 16.81 23.05 18.44
C SER A 2 15.66 22.05 18.26
N SER A 3 15.80 21.01 17.43
CA SER A 3 14.70 20.07 17.14
C SER A 3 14.43 19.06 18.28
N SER A 4 15.46 18.60 18.97
CA SER A 4 15.33 17.65 20.09
C SER A 4 14.65 18.25 21.32
N SER A 5 14.85 19.54 21.58
CA SER A 5 14.20 20.24 22.71
C SER A 5 12.71 20.46 22.46
N ALA A 6 12.33 20.86 21.24
CA ALA A 6 10.93 21.09 20.89
C ALA A 6 10.09 19.80 20.95
N ALA A 7 10.64 18.68 20.45
CA ALA A 7 9.99 17.38 20.57
C ALA A 7 9.79 16.98 22.05
N SER A 8 10.84 17.11 22.87
CA SER A 8 10.74 16.81 24.31
C SER A 8 9.71 17.67 25.06
N ASP A 9 9.56 18.94 24.67
CA ASP A 9 8.57 19.83 25.27
C ASP A 9 7.14 19.50 24.85
N VAL A 10 6.95 19.01 23.63
CA VAL A 10 5.64 18.53 23.15
C VAL A 10 5.25 17.26 23.88
N TYR A 11 6.15 16.27 24.03
CA TYR A 11 5.87 15.05 24.78
C TYR A 11 5.49 15.35 26.25
N LYS A 12 6.22 16.23 26.91
CA LYS A 12 5.89 16.62 28.31
C LYS A 12 4.52 17.30 28.44
N ARG A 13 4.14 18.12 27.46
CA ARG A 13 2.81 18.77 27.47
C ARG A 13 1.70 17.77 27.18
N GLN A 14 1.97 16.76 26.36
CA GLN A 14 1.02 15.68 26.07
C GLN A 14 0.79 14.81 27.30
N GLU A 15 1.84 14.31 27.99
CA GLU A 15 1.74 13.57 29.24
C GLU A 15 0.95 14.36 30.32
N LEU A 16 1.24 15.67 30.47
CA LEU A 16 0.51 16.53 31.40
C LEU A 16 -0.97 16.69 31.03
N SER A 17 -1.28 16.75 29.74
CA SER A 17 -2.65 16.90 29.24
C SER A 17 -3.47 15.61 29.39
N GLU A 18 -2.85 14.44 29.24
CA GLU A 18 -3.46 13.13 29.51
C GLU A 18 -3.72 12.94 31.01
N ASP A 19 -2.76 13.33 31.88
CA ASP A 19 -2.91 13.28 33.34
C ASP A 19 -4.03 14.22 33.85
N GLU A 20 -4.28 15.35 33.17
CA GLU A 20 -5.37 16.27 33.45
C GLU A 20 -6.71 15.85 32.82
N GLY A 21 -6.75 14.75 32.03
CA GLY A 21 -7.96 14.23 31.36
C GLY A 21 -8.44 15.14 30.20
N ALA A 22 -7.56 15.99 29.67
CA ALA A 22 -7.86 16.90 28.57
C ALA A 22 -7.70 16.24 27.18
N ILE A 23 -6.91 15.16 27.08
CA ILE A 23 -6.68 14.36 25.86
C ILE A 23 -6.88 12.89 26.25
N ASP A 24 -7.67 12.15 25.47
CA ASP A 24 -7.78 10.70 25.59
C ASP A 24 -6.48 10.02 25.14
N SER A 25 -6.13 8.87 25.70
CA SER A 25 -4.93 8.11 25.34
C SER A 25 -4.84 7.84 23.84
N GLN A 26 -5.96 7.60 23.17
CA GLN A 26 -6.03 7.37 21.74
C GLN A 26 -5.72 8.64 20.92
N GLU A 27 -6.15 9.80 21.39
CA GLU A 27 -5.80 11.10 20.79
C GLU A 27 -4.30 11.39 20.93
N GLY A 28 -3.72 11.01 22.08
CA GLY A 28 -2.29 11.08 22.34
C GLY A 28 -1.47 10.26 21.37
N ASP A 29 -1.85 9.01 21.16
CA ASP A 29 -1.20 8.09 20.20
C ASP A 29 -1.22 8.66 18.76
N ILE A 30 -2.34 9.25 18.34
CA ILE A 30 -2.47 9.87 17.01
C ILE A 30 -1.50 11.06 16.88
N ILE A 31 -1.40 11.90 17.89
CA ILE A 31 -0.47 13.04 17.89
C ILE A 31 0.98 12.55 17.80
N GLU A 32 1.33 11.53 18.57
CA GLU A 32 2.66 10.92 18.52
C GLU A 32 2.97 10.35 17.13
N ASN A 33 2.04 9.60 16.55
CA ASN A 33 2.19 9.01 15.22
C ASN A 33 2.31 10.11 14.15
N LEU A 34 1.50 11.18 14.23
CA LEU A 34 1.60 12.32 13.32
C LEU A 34 3.00 12.93 13.32
N MET A 35 3.63 13.05 14.50
CA MET A 35 5.01 13.57 14.61
C MET A 35 6.06 12.60 14.05
N LYS A 36 5.76 11.32 13.98
CA LYS A 36 6.64 10.29 13.44
C LYS A 36 6.53 10.13 11.93
N LEU A 37 5.41 10.52 11.30
CA LEU A 37 5.15 10.32 9.87
C LEU A 37 6.24 10.90 8.95
N ASP A 38 6.91 11.97 9.36
CA ASP A 38 8.02 12.57 8.61
C ASP A 38 9.26 11.67 8.56
N ASN A 39 9.38 10.71 9.48
CA ASN A 39 10.53 9.82 9.61
C ASN A 39 10.23 8.39 9.14
N ILE A 40 8.98 8.09 8.75
CA ILE A 40 8.57 6.78 8.23
C ILE A 40 8.58 6.85 6.71
N SER A 41 9.34 5.99 6.04
CA SER A 41 9.44 5.92 4.58
C SER A 41 8.30 5.10 3.96
N ALA A 42 8.07 5.32 2.66
CA ALA A 42 7.13 4.50 1.87
C ALA A 42 7.49 3.01 1.94
N GLU A 43 8.78 2.64 1.89
CA GLU A 43 9.25 1.26 1.96
C GLU A 43 8.79 0.55 3.24
N GLU A 44 8.71 1.27 4.36
CA GLU A 44 8.33 0.71 5.65
C GLU A 44 6.85 0.35 5.75
N VAL A 45 5.98 1.03 4.97
CA VAL A 45 4.51 0.90 5.06
C VAL A 45 3.86 0.31 3.83
N MET A 46 4.51 0.35 2.66
CA MET A 46 3.96 -0.12 1.38
C MET A 46 3.57 -1.59 1.40
N THR A 47 2.65 -1.98 0.53
CA THR A 47 2.46 -3.37 0.10
C THR A 47 3.63 -3.76 -0.81
N PRO A 48 4.53 -4.67 -0.37
CA PRO A 48 5.70 -5.03 -1.16
C PRO A 48 5.33 -5.72 -2.49
N ARG A 49 6.12 -5.49 -3.52
CA ARG A 49 5.97 -6.11 -4.85
C ARG A 49 5.77 -7.62 -4.83
N SER A 50 6.42 -8.32 -3.90
CA SER A 50 6.36 -9.79 -3.80
C SER A 50 4.98 -10.36 -3.48
N VAL A 51 4.07 -9.52 -2.98
CA VAL A 51 2.68 -9.87 -2.65
C VAL A 51 1.66 -9.03 -3.41
N MET A 52 2.11 -8.04 -4.17
CA MET A 52 1.26 -7.17 -4.96
C MET A 52 0.48 -7.96 -6.00
N PHE A 53 -0.83 -7.77 -6.05
CA PHE A 53 -1.69 -8.28 -7.11
C PHE A 53 -1.74 -7.26 -8.25
N ALA A 54 -1.37 -7.66 -9.46
CA ALA A 54 -1.40 -6.82 -10.65
C ALA A 54 -1.77 -7.65 -11.88
N LEU A 55 -2.31 -6.99 -12.91
CA LEU A 55 -2.76 -7.61 -14.16
C LEU A 55 -1.92 -7.13 -15.35
N SER A 56 -1.79 -7.98 -16.36
CA SER A 56 -1.18 -7.56 -17.64
C SER A 56 -2.12 -6.61 -18.40
N LYS A 57 -1.55 -5.62 -19.08
CA LYS A 57 -2.30 -4.71 -19.96
C LYS A 57 -3.11 -5.45 -21.04
N ASN A 58 -2.67 -6.64 -21.44
CA ASN A 58 -3.28 -7.46 -22.48
C ASN A 58 -4.32 -8.47 -21.93
N ASN A 59 -4.48 -8.57 -20.60
CA ASN A 59 -5.55 -9.41 -20.08
C ASN A 59 -6.92 -8.85 -20.48
N THR A 60 -7.84 -9.74 -20.81
CA THR A 60 -9.23 -9.37 -21.06
C THR A 60 -10.08 -9.45 -19.79
N VAL A 61 -11.23 -8.75 -19.77
CA VAL A 61 -12.19 -8.81 -18.66
C VAL A 61 -12.59 -10.25 -18.37
N GLY A 62 -12.87 -11.06 -19.43
CA GLY A 62 -13.25 -12.48 -19.28
C GLY A 62 -12.17 -13.28 -18.57
N GLU A 63 -10.92 -13.19 -19.02
CA GLU A 63 -9.79 -13.91 -18.40
C GLU A 63 -9.60 -13.53 -16.94
N VAL A 64 -9.76 -12.24 -16.60
CA VAL A 64 -9.60 -11.75 -15.23
C VAL A 64 -10.71 -12.27 -14.33
N ILE A 65 -11.96 -12.19 -14.78
CA ILE A 65 -13.10 -12.67 -14.01
C ILE A 65 -13.02 -14.19 -13.80
N ASP A 66 -12.73 -14.96 -14.85
CA ASP A 66 -12.65 -16.43 -14.76
C ASP A 66 -11.56 -16.90 -13.81
N LYS A 67 -10.42 -16.18 -13.78
CA LYS A 67 -9.24 -16.62 -13.04
C LYS A 67 -9.18 -16.09 -11.61
N TYR A 68 -9.72 -14.89 -11.34
CA TYR A 68 -9.47 -14.15 -10.11
C TYR A 68 -10.73 -13.77 -9.32
N THR A 69 -11.91 -14.27 -9.68
CA THR A 69 -13.12 -14.03 -8.87
C THR A 69 -13.07 -14.83 -7.55
N PRO A 70 -13.40 -14.21 -6.40
CA PRO A 70 -13.82 -12.83 -6.21
C PRO A 70 -12.64 -11.83 -6.25
N LEU A 71 -12.84 -10.69 -6.94
CA LEU A 71 -11.88 -9.60 -6.96
C LEU A 71 -12.02 -8.79 -5.67
N ILE A 72 -11.06 -8.92 -4.76
CA ILE A 72 -11.08 -8.25 -3.46
C ILE A 72 -10.56 -6.80 -3.53
N PHE A 73 -9.59 -6.51 -4.39
CA PHE A 73 -8.95 -5.20 -4.49
C PHE A 73 -9.78 -4.20 -5.30
N SER A 74 -10.02 -3.01 -4.78
CA SER A 74 -10.79 -1.95 -5.45
C SER A 74 -10.04 -1.32 -6.63
N ARG A 75 -8.71 -1.23 -6.54
CA ARG A 75 -7.80 -0.73 -7.59
C ARG A 75 -6.73 -1.77 -7.85
N ILE A 76 -6.55 -2.13 -9.11
CA ILE A 76 -5.65 -3.20 -9.51
C ILE A 76 -4.60 -2.62 -10.45
N PRO A 77 -3.32 -2.59 -10.07
CA PRO A 77 -2.23 -2.14 -10.92
C PRO A 77 -2.14 -2.92 -12.23
N ILE A 78 -1.76 -2.23 -13.29
CA ILE A 78 -1.56 -2.81 -14.63
C ILE A 78 -0.10 -2.69 -15.02
N TYR A 79 0.50 -3.81 -15.38
CA TYR A 79 1.87 -3.84 -15.88
C TYR A 79 1.93 -4.02 -17.40
N GLU A 80 3.01 -3.51 -18.00
CA GLU A 80 3.25 -3.67 -19.44
C GLU A 80 3.88 -5.03 -19.78
N ASN A 81 5.11 -5.26 -19.35
CA ASN A 81 5.87 -6.49 -19.64
C ASN A 81 6.16 -7.29 -18.36
N SER A 82 6.43 -6.61 -17.27
CA SER A 82 6.71 -7.19 -15.95
C SER A 82 6.23 -6.28 -14.84
N LEU A 83 6.22 -6.78 -13.61
CA LEU A 83 5.88 -5.97 -12.42
C LEU A 83 6.87 -4.83 -12.16
N ASP A 84 8.02 -4.76 -12.86
CA ASP A 84 8.93 -3.61 -12.79
C ASP A 84 8.36 -2.39 -13.53
N GLN A 85 7.39 -2.60 -14.39
CA GLN A 85 6.84 -1.58 -15.27
C GLN A 85 5.33 -1.49 -15.11
N ILE A 86 4.90 -0.90 -14.01
CA ILE A 86 3.49 -0.57 -13.79
C ILE A 86 3.16 0.71 -14.56
N ILE A 87 2.14 0.64 -15.40
CA ILE A 87 1.75 1.73 -16.32
C ILE A 87 0.45 2.42 -15.96
N GLY A 88 -0.32 1.87 -15.00
CA GLY A 88 -1.58 2.42 -14.57
C GLY A 88 -2.30 1.48 -13.61
N PHE A 89 -3.58 1.72 -13.39
CA PHE A 89 -4.45 0.83 -12.64
C PHE A 89 -5.85 0.80 -13.24
N VAL A 90 -6.62 -0.26 -12.93
CA VAL A 90 -8.04 -0.36 -13.27
C VAL A 90 -8.88 -0.45 -12.01
N HIS A 91 -10.10 0.09 -12.06
CA HIS A 91 -11.06 -0.09 -10.99
C HIS A 91 -11.78 -1.44 -11.10
N ARG A 92 -11.91 -2.17 -9.99
CA ARG A 92 -12.75 -3.36 -9.92
C ARG A 92 -14.17 -3.10 -10.44
N TYR A 93 -14.71 -1.91 -10.15
CA TYR A 93 -16.03 -1.49 -10.58
C TYR A 93 -16.18 -1.52 -12.12
N ASP A 94 -15.15 -1.08 -12.86
CA ASP A 94 -15.20 -1.09 -14.33
C ASP A 94 -15.20 -2.51 -14.90
N LEU A 95 -14.44 -3.42 -14.27
CA LEU A 95 -14.44 -4.83 -14.64
C LEU A 95 -15.82 -5.47 -14.46
N VAL A 96 -16.45 -5.22 -13.32
CA VAL A 96 -17.80 -5.71 -13.01
C VAL A 96 -18.85 -5.11 -13.96
N ASN A 97 -18.73 -3.83 -14.30
CA ASN A 97 -19.61 -3.19 -15.27
C ASN A 97 -19.44 -3.81 -16.67
N LYS A 98 -18.20 -4.04 -17.11
CA LYS A 98 -17.95 -4.67 -18.41
C LYS A 98 -18.46 -6.12 -18.45
N GLN A 99 -18.33 -6.84 -17.35
CA GLN A 99 -18.94 -8.17 -17.20
C GLN A 99 -20.48 -8.09 -17.33
N ALA A 100 -21.12 -7.15 -16.65
CA ALA A 100 -22.57 -6.97 -16.71
C ALA A 100 -23.09 -6.55 -18.11
N GLU A 101 -22.20 -5.93 -18.92
CA GLU A 101 -22.46 -5.55 -20.31
C GLU A 101 -22.13 -6.67 -21.31
N ASP A 102 -21.75 -7.89 -20.87
CA ASP A 102 -21.27 -9.01 -21.70
C ASP A 102 -20.02 -8.66 -22.55
N LYS A 103 -19.23 -7.67 -22.12
CA LYS A 103 -18.04 -7.18 -22.82
C LYS A 103 -16.76 -7.86 -22.34
N PHE A 104 -16.69 -9.18 -22.46
CA PHE A 104 -15.59 -10.00 -21.96
C PHE A 104 -14.26 -9.82 -22.70
N ASN A 105 -14.29 -9.35 -23.96
CA ASN A 105 -13.09 -9.18 -24.79
C ASN A 105 -12.40 -7.83 -24.61
N VAL A 106 -12.87 -6.98 -23.69
CA VAL A 106 -12.25 -5.68 -23.41
C VAL A 106 -10.93 -5.90 -22.67
N GLU A 107 -9.84 -5.35 -23.19
CA GLU A 107 -8.52 -5.46 -22.61
C GLU A 107 -8.30 -4.43 -21.49
N MET A 108 -7.46 -4.76 -20.50
CA MET A 108 -7.19 -3.93 -19.34
C MET A 108 -6.64 -2.55 -19.72
N HIS A 109 -5.80 -2.46 -20.76
CA HIS A 109 -5.24 -1.18 -21.19
C HIS A 109 -6.30 -0.15 -21.62
N SER A 110 -7.47 -0.60 -22.09
CA SER A 110 -8.56 0.29 -22.50
C SER A 110 -9.41 0.83 -21.33
N LEU A 111 -9.30 0.21 -20.17
CA LEU A 111 -9.97 0.60 -18.93
C LEU A 111 -9.02 1.30 -17.95
N MET A 112 -7.73 1.32 -18.28
CA MET A 112 -6.67 1.76 -17.39
C MET A 112 -6.68 3.28 -17.21
N GLU A 113 -6.53 3.70 -15.95
CA GLU A 113 -6.25 5.07 -15.56
C GLU A 113 -4.76 5.23 -15.20
N PRO A 114 -4.21 6.45 -15.38
CA PRO A 114 -2.82 6.72 -15.03
C PRO A 114 -2.59 6.64 -13.52
N VAL A 115 -1.44 6.10 -13.12
CA VAL A 115 -1.00 6.04 -11.73
C VAL A 115 0.27 6.89 -11.55
N ASN A 116 0.39 7.58 -10.42
CA ASN A 116 1.63 8.27 -10.06
C ASN A 116 2.58 7.34 -9.30
N THR A 117 3.87 7.67 -9.39
CA THR A 117 4.94 6.98 -8.68
C THR A 117 5.52 7.92 -7.63
N VAL A 118 5.89 7.35 -6.48
CA VAL A 118 6.63 7.99 -5.40
C VAL A 118 7.91 7.21 -5.13
N SER A 119 8.92 7.85 -4.51
CA SER A 119 10.14 7.17 -4.11
C SER A 119 9.92 6.28 -2.89
N ASP A 120 10.67 5.20 -2.76
CA ASP A 120 10.61 4.29 -1.62
C ASP A 120 11.16 4.92 -0.33
N ASP A 121 12.04 5.92 -0.43
CA ASP A 121 12.55 6.72 0.68
C ASP A 121 11.69 7.95 1.02
N GLU A 122 10.63 8.25 0.25
CA GLU A 122 9.76 9.39 0.51
C GLU A 122 8.94 9.18 1.79
N SER A 123 8.82 10.25 2.62
CA SER A 123 8.10 10.14 3.90
C SER A 123 6.59 9.97 3.71
N VAL A 124 5.97 9.17 4.60
CA VAL A 124 4.51 8.94 4.61
C VAL A 124 3.75 10.24 4.76
N SER A 125 4.27 11.22 5.51
CA SER A 125 3.71 12.56 5.64
C SER A 125 3.60 13.27 4.29
N THR A 126 4.67 13.26 3.49
CA THR A 126 4.69 13.84 2.14
C THR A 126 3.74 13.12 1.20
N ILE A 127 3.70 11.80 1.28
CA ILE A 127 2.82 10.95 0.46
C ILE A 127 1.35 11.20 0.79
N LEU A 128 1.01 11.31 2.08
CA LEU A 128 -0.36 11.64 2.52
C LEU A 128 -0.82 12.99 1.95
N ASP A 129 0.05 14.00 1.99
CA ASP A 129 -0.17 15.29 1.36
C ASP A 129 -0.42 15.17 -0.17
N GLN A 130 0.33 14.30 -0.84
CA GLN A 130 0.16 14.05 -2.27
C GLN A 130 -1.16 13.35 -2.58
N PHE A 131 -1.59 12.37 -1.76
CA PHE A 131 -2.91 11.74 -1.91
C PHE A 131 -4.03 12.77 -1.87
N VAL A 132 -4.00 13.67 -0.89
CA VAL A 132 -5.00 14.74 -0.74
C VAL A 132 -4.97 15.72 -1.92
N LYS A 133 -3.78 16.23 -2.29
CA LYS A 133 -3.61 17.23 -3.34
C LYS A 133 -3.99 16.70 -4.73
N ARG A 134 -3.62 15.46 -5.04
CA ARG A 134 -3.86 14.83 -6.34
C ARG A 134 -5.19 14.09 -6.42
N ARG A 135 -5.92 13.94 -5.29
CA ARG A 135 -7.18 13.18 -5.19
C ARG A 135 -7.03 11.75 -5.70
N GLN A 136 -5.87 11.16 -5.47
CA GLN A 136 -5.60 9.76 -5.76
C GLN A 136 -5.64 8.93 -4.48
N GLN A 137 -5.73 7.62 -4.60
CA GLN A 137 -5.81 6.71 -3.46
C GLN A 137 -4.82 5.54 -3.58
N ILE A 138 -4.00 5.56 -4.64
CA ILE A 138 -2.94 4.57 -4.88
C ILE A 138 -1.77 5.25 -5.56
N PHE A 139 -0.56 4.96 -5.10
CA PHE A 139 0.70 5.28 -5.79
C PHE A 139 1.53 4.01 -5.95
N ILE A 140 2.33 3.96 -6.99
CA ILE A 140 3.38 2.96 -7.15
C ILE A 140 4.61 3.48 -6.42
N VAL A 141 5.26 2.58 -5.68
CA VAL A 141 6.53 2.88 -5.02
C VAL A 141 7.67 2.32 -5.88
N ALA A 142 8.68 3.15 -6.15
CA ALA A 142 9.83 2.76 -6.95
C ALA A 142 11.14 3.19 -6.28
N ASP A 143 12.20 2.40 -6.54
CA ASP A 143 13.56 2.72 -6.12
C ASP A 143 14.19 3.84 -6.95
N GLU A 144 15.42 4.23 -6.61
CA GLU A 144 16.20 5.25 -7.32
C GLU A 144 16.45 4.94 -8.80
N PHE A 145 16.30 3.68 -9.21
CA PHE A 145 16.45 3.22 -10.60
C PHE A 145 15.11 3.19 -11.36
N GLY A 146 14.00 3.54 -10.70
CA GLY A 146 12.66 3.49 -11.26
C GLY A 146 12.06 2.07 -11.30
N THR A 147 12.64 1.11 -10.58
CA THR A 147 12.10 -0.24 -10.47
C THR A 147 10.98 -0.26 -9.43
N THR A 148 9.84 -0.83 -9.76
CA THR A 148 8.73 -0.98 -8.81
C THR A 148 9.14 -1.84 -7.62
N THR A 149 9.14 -1.26 -6.41
CA THR A 149 9.37 -1.94 -5.13
C THR A 149 8.07 -2.35 -4.46
N GLY A 150 6.97 -1.63 -4.70
CA GLY A 150 5.66 -1.92 -4.15
C GLY A 150 4.57 -0.95 -4.62
N LEU A 151 3.52 -0.88 -3.85
CA LEU A 151 2.48 0.14 -3.93
C LEU A 151 2.12 0.63 -2.52
N ILE A 152 1.64 1.85 -2.44
CA ILE A 152 1.11 2.44 -1.21
C ILE A 152 -0.27 3.02 -1.49
N THR A 153 -1.20 2.84 -0.57
CA THR A 153 -2.56 3.37 -0.63
C THR A 153 -2.77 4.48 0.39
N LEU A 154 -3.82 5.25 0.22
CA LEU A 154 -4.26 6.20 1.24
C LEU A 154 -4.61 5.49 2.56
N GLU A 155 -5.12 4.26 2.49
CA GLU A 155 -5.43 3.42 3.64
C GLU A 155 -4.16 3.12 4.44
N ASP A 156 -3.06 2.67 3.81
CA ASP A 156 -1.77 2.43 4.48
C ASP A 156 -1.25 3.67 5.23
N ALA A 157 -1.37 4.85 4.61
CA ALA A 157 -0.94 6.11 5.22
C ALA A 157 -1.82 6.50 6.43
N ILE A 158 -3.13 6.26 6.35
CA ILE A 158 -4.07 6.52 7.46
C ILE A 158 -3.86 5.50 8.58
N GLU A 159 -3.65 4.23 8.29
CA GLU A 159 -3.32 3.19 9.28
C GLU A 159 -2.06 3.55 10.05
N THR A 160 -1.05 4.04 9.35
CA THR A 160 0.21 4.49 9.97
C THR A 160 -0.04 5.68 10.91
N LEU A 161 -0.89 6.63 10.53
CA LEU A 161 -1.28 7.77 11.37
C LEU A 161 -2.08 7.33 12.60
N LEU A 162 -3.04 6.41 12.42
CA LEU A 162 -3.90 5.94 13.51
C LEU A 162 -3.19 4.92 14.41
N GLY A 163 -2.10 4.31 13.94
CA GLY A 163 -1.39 3.25 14.66
C GLY A 163 -2.16 1.93 14.72
N VAL A 164 -3.20 1.77 13.91
CA VAL A 164 -4.08 0.59 13.88
C VAL A 164 -4.36 0.15 12.45
N GLU A 165 -4.47 -1.15 12.21
CA GLU A 165 -4.89 -1.70 10.93
C GLU A 165 -6.40 -1.49 10.73
N ILE A 166 -6.79 -0.98 9.57
CA ILE A 166 -8.19 -0.86 9.15
C ILE A 166 -8.56 -2.16 8.43
N VAL A 167 -9.37 -2.99 9.07
CA VAL A 167 -9.74 -4.31 8.54
C VAL A 167 -11.13 -4.23 7.93
N ASP A 168 -11.25 -4.54 6.62
CA ASP A 168 -12.55 -4.73 5.97
C ASP A 168 -13.12 -6.11 6.35
N GLU A 169 -14.44 -6.21 6.48
CA GLU A 169 -15.18 -7.44 6.82
C GLU A 169 -14.87 -8.61 5.86
N HIS A 170 -14.34 -8.33 4.68
CA HIS A 170 -14.03 -9.31 3.64
C HIS A 170 -12.53 -9.60 3.48
N ASP A 171 -11.66 -8.98 4.28
CA ASP A 171 -10.23 -9.18 4.19
C ASP A 171 -9.82 -10.55 4.74
N SER A 172 -9.33 -11.41 3.85
CA SER A 172 -8.76 -12.71 4.21
C SER A 172 -7.31 -12.61 4.73
N VAL A 173 -6.65 -11.49 4.51
CA VAL A 173 -5.27 -11.18 4.94
C VAL A 173 -5.26 -9.77 5.51
N VAL A 174 -5.09 -9.68 6.81
CA VAL A 174 -5.11 -8.43 7.58
C VAL A 174 -3.87 -7.55 7.30
N ASP A 175 -2.74 -8.15 6.93
CA ASP A 175 -1.48 -7.41 6.73
C ASP A 175 -0.67 -8.03 5.58
N MET A 176 -0.59 -7.31 4.47
CA MET A 176 0.13 -7.74 3.28
C MET A 176 1.65 -7.81 3.50
N ARG A 177 2.21 -7.02 4.42
CA ARG A 177 3.63 -7.06 4.78
C ARG A 177 3.97 -8.34 5.54
N LYS A 178 3.09 -8.76 6.46
CA LYS A 178 3.23 -10.06 7.15
C LYS A 178 3.14 -11.22 6.15
N LEU A 179 2.25 -11.13 5.15
CA LEU A 179 2.16 -12.12 4.08
C LEU A 179 3.45 -12.15 3.25
N ALA A 180 4.04 -11.00 2.90
CA ALA A 180 5.30 -10.91 2.19
C ALA A 180 6.45 -11.56 2.97
N SER A 181 6.57 -11.22 4.25
CA SER A 181 7.57 -11.81 5.15
C SER A 181 7.42 -13.32 5.28
N ALA A 182 6.20 -13.82 5.40
CA ALA A 182 5.93 -15.26 5.47
C ALA A 182 6.28 -15.99 4.15
N LYS A 183 5.99 -15.38 2.99
CA LYS A 183 6.39 -15.93 1.68
C LYS A 183 7.90 -15.98 1.54
N LEU A 184 8.62 -14.93 1.94
CA LEU A 184 10.07 -14.88 1.90
C LEU A 184 10.70 -15.95 2.80
N ALA A 185 10.23 -16.10 4.03
CA ALA A 185 10.70 -17.13 4.97
C ALA A 185 10.51 -18.55 4.40
N LYS A 186 9.34 -18.84 3.81
CA LYS A 186 9.06 -20.13 3.16
C LYS A 186 9.99 -20.40 1.97
N ARG A 187 10.28 -19.37 1.16
CA ARG A 187 11.22 -19.49 0.03
C ARG A 187 12.62 -19.82 0.52
N GLN A 188 13.15 -19.07 1.49
CA GLN A 188 14.46 -19.31 2.09
C GLN A 188 14.58 -20.71 2.71
N GLN A 189 13.53 -21.19 3.36
CA GLN A 189 13.51 -22.54 3.94
C GLN A 189 13.59 -23.62 2.86
N ARG A 190 12.86 -23.46 1.73
CA ARG A 190 12.93 -24.39 0.59
C ARG A 190 14.31 -24.41 -0.04
N GLU A 191 14.94 -23.26 -0.24
CA GLU A 191 16.31 -23.15 -0.78
C GLU A 191 17.35 -23.81 0.12
N ARG A 192 17.23 -23.63 1.46
CA ARG A 192 18.10 -24.30 2.44
C ARG A 192 17.92 -25.82 2.44
N THR A 193 16.70 -26.32 2.25
CA THR A 193 16.40 -27.76 2.19
C THR A 193 16.97 -28.38 0.92
N GLN A 194 16.86 -27.70 -0.23
CA GLN A 194 17.45 -28.19 -1.49
C GLN A 194 18.98 -28.24 -1.46
N LYS A 195 19.65 -27.25 -0.84
CA LYS A 195 21.12 -27.25 -0.67
C LYS A 195 21.65 -28.32 0.29
N LYS A 196 20.81 -28.92 1.13
CA LYS A 196 21.21 -30.02 2.04
C LYS A 196 21.06 -31.40 1.43
N VAL A 197 20.40 -31.53 0.27
CA VAL A 197 20.14 -32.81 -0.43
C VAL A 197 21.12 -33.01 -1.59
N GLN A 198 21.94 -32.01 -1.92
CA GLN A 198 23.09 -32.10 -2.82
C GLN A 198 24.41 -32.27 -1.99
#